data_e8c89eacc501cb70db3599f9737411c9
#
_entry.id   e8c89eacc501cb70db3599f9737411c9
#
_cell.length_a   1.000
_cell.length_b   1.000
_cell.length_c   1.000
_cell.angle_alpha   90.00
_cell.angle_beta   90.00
_cell.angle_gamma   90.00
#
_symmetry.space_group_name_H-M   'P 1'
#
loop_
_entity.id
_entity.type
_entity.pdbx_description
1 polymer ?
#
loop_
_entity_poly.entity_id
_entity_poly.type
_entity_poly.pdbx_seq_one_letter_code
_entity_poly.pdbx_strand_id
1 'polypeptide(L)'
;MPLWLLCLLAACSSHQYEIIRGDESTSSVPMLVRLHDVAFPLLVAAADWCSVDQEPTYGFLLKDEETLPIQGGEGVGKRVSVAYVHPRLPAASAGLMLGDQLISVNERTVTGIRAEEVSLLVRRMTVARIQPLQLEVGHRGGRQILNLWAVAACQFSVQLLESNQINGIADGRHVGVTTGAMRFVRSDDELAWMLAHEIAHNVLSHSQDAQLRAMLNAFLGATMGASSETSVPFQRRSLETRADYVGAYIMARAGYDIQAIKQFWRRMESLRSGENTPEMDVTHPTTADRLAAFEITLKEIQEKRDPGESLQPVLESTQ
;
A
#
# COMPACT_ATOMS: atom_id res chain seq x y z
N MET A 1 -38.85 35.36 -20.20
CA MET A 1 -38.82 33.91 -20.45
C MET A 1 -37.39 33.45 -20.17
N PRO A 2 -37.09 32.77 -19.05
CA PRO A 2 -35.76 32.25 -18.80
C PRO A 2 -35.65 30.83 -19.33
N LEU A 3 -34.56 30.60 -20.08
CA LEU A 3 -34.13 29.30 -20.59
C LEU A 3 -33.63 28.45 -19.41
N TRP A 4 -34.29 27.35 -19.16
CA TRP A 4 -33.81 26.30 -18.23
C TRP A 4 -32.75 25.47 -18.90
N LEU A 5 -31.47 25.61 -18.44
CA LEU A 5 -30.36 24.76 -18.81
C LEU A 5 -30.43 23.50 -17.95
N LEU A 6 -30.90 22.40 -18.54
CA LEU A 6 -30.83 21.07 -17.93
C LEU A 6 -29.35 20.60 -17.93
N CYS A 7 -28.69 20.74 -16.79
CA CYS A 7 -27.46 19.98 -16.51
C CYS A 7 -27.82 18.54 -16.25
N LEU A 8 -27.64 17.67 -17.25
CA LEU A 8 -27.54 16.23 -17.06
C LEU A 8 -26.21 15.94 -16.37
N LEU A 9 -26.24 15.88 -15.04
CA LEU A 9 -25.15 15.27 -14.25
C LEU A 9 -25.18 13.76 -14.52
N ALA A 10 -24.28 13.30 -15.39
CA ALA A 10 -23.92 11.90 -15.47
C ALA A 10 -23.37 11.51 -14.10
N ALA A 11 -24.16 10.74 -13.34
CA ALA A 11 -23.71 10.09 -12.12
C ALA A 11 -22.65 9.05 -12.50
N CYS A 12 -21.38 9.46 -12.49
CA CYS A 12 -20.29 8.51 -12.30
C CYS A 12 -20.49 7.89 -10.92
N SER A 13 -20.93 6.64 -10.88
CA SER A 13 -20.92 5.80 -9.68
C SER A 13 -19.46 5.61 -9.25
N SER A 14 -18.84 6.60 -8.63
CA SER A 14 -17.66 6.41 -7.84
C SER A 14 -18.11 5.63 -6.61
N HIS A 15 -17.79 4.34 -6.55
CA HIS A 15 -17.90 3.58 -5.32
C HIS A 15 -16.97 4.26 -4.32
N GLN A 16 -17.53 5.01 -3.39
CA GLN A 16 -16.78 5.60 -2.29
C GLN A 16 -16.58 4.50 -1.26
N TYR A 17 -15.34 4.01 -1.16
CA TYR A 17 -14.96 3.11 -0.09
C TYR A 17 -14.73 3.91 1.19
N GLU A 18 -15.23 3.41 2.30
CA GLU A 18 -14.95 3.97 3.62
C GLU A 18 -13.60 3.43 4.14
N ILE A 19 -12.72 4.34 4.56
CA ILE A 19 -11.41 3.98 5.11
C ILE A 19 -11.60 3.59 6.57
N ILE A 20 -11.26 2.35 6.92
CA ILE A 20 -11.25 1.89 8.30
C ILE A 20 -10.03 2.45 9.01
N ARG A 21 -10.28 3.22 10.07
CA ARG A 21 -9.26 3.65 11.02
C ARG A 21 -9.26 2.72 12.23
N GLY A 22 -8.08 2.49 12.83
CA GLY A 22 -7.91 1.51 13.90
C GLY A 22 -8.70 1.78 15.19
N ASP A 23 -9.36 2.93 15.30
CA ASP A 23 -10.21 3.36 16.40
C ASP A 23 -11.71 3.08 16.17
N GLU A 24 -12.12 2.75 14.94
CA GLU A 24 -13.56 2.67 14.57
C GLU A 24 -14.21 1.31 14.87
N SER A 25 -13.44 0.22 15.01
CA SER A 25 -13.99 -1.10 15.31
C SER A 25 -12.93 -2.07 15.85
N THR A 26 -13.18 -2.68 16.98
CA THR A 26 -12.31 -3.70 17.58
C THR A 26 -12.13 -4.93 16.66
N SER A 27 -13.08 -5.20 15.76
CA SER A 27 -13.03 -6.35 14.84
C SER A 27 -12.10 -6.13 13.64
N SER A 28 -11.79 -4.89 13.27
CA SER A 28 -10.92 -4.55 12.13
C SER A 28 -9.44 -4.43 12.51
N VAL A 29 -9.11 -4.28 13.80
CA VAL A 29 -7.72 -4.16 14.27
C VAL A 29 -6.83 -5.34 13.83
N PRO A 30 -7.24 -6.62 13.97
CA PRO A 30 -6.42 -7.73 13.48
C PRO A 30 -6.19 -7.70 11.97
N MET A 31 -7.17 -7.23 11.18
CA MET A 31 -7.02 -7.09 9.73
C MET A 31 -6.03 -5.98 9.39
N LEU A 32 -6.06 -4.85 10.10
CA LEU A 32 -5.11 -3.75 9.91
C LEU A 32 -3.68 -4.19 10.27
N VAL A 33 -3.48 -4.88 11.38
CA VAL A 33 -2.17 -5.42 11.77
C VAL A 33 -1.65 -6.35 10.68
N ARG A 34 -2.45 -7.34 10.26
CA ARG A 34 -2.08 -8.27 9.20
C ARG A 34 -1.77 -7.55 7.88
N LEU A 35 -2.57 -6.54 7.54
CA LEU A 35 -2.36 -5.74 6.33
C LEU A 35 -1.00 -5.04 6.36
N HIS A 36 -0.63 -4.41 7.47
CA HIS A 36 0.67 -3.75 7.61
C HIS A 36 1.83 -4.74 7.70
N ASP A 37 1.65 -5.90 8.36
CA ASP A 37 2.64 -6.97 8.42
C ASP A 37 3.04 -7.46 7.02
N VAL A 38 2.08 -7.49 6.10
CA VAL A 38 2.31 -7.92 4.72
C VAL A 38 2.77 -6.76 3.83
N ALA A 39 2.23 -5.56 4.00
CA ALA A 39 2.50 -4.43 3.12
C ALA A 39 3.91 -3.84 3.30
N PHE A 40 4.39 -3.67 4.53
CA PHE A 40 5.68 -3.03 4.77
C PHE A 40 6.86 -3.71 4.06
N PRO A 41 7.04 -5.05 4.11
CA PRO A 41 8.09 -5.72 3.35
C PRO A 41 8.00 -5.51 1.84
N LEU A 42 6.78 -5.42 1.29
CA LEU A 42 6.56 -5.15 -0.14
C LEU A 42 6.99 -3.74 -0.51
N LEU A 43 6.65 -2.74 0.31
CA LEU A 43 7.06 -1.33 0.10
C LEU A 43 8.59 -1.17 0.16
N VAL A 44 9.25 -1.89 1.06
CA VAL A 44 10.72 -1.94 1.12
C VAL A 44 11.29 -2.63 -0.11
N ALA A 45 10.74 -3.77 -0.52
CA ALA A 45 11.18 -4.51 -1.70
C ALA A 45 11.04 -3.73 -3.01
N ALA A 46 10.05 -2.83 -3.09
CA ALA A 46 9.79 -1.99 -4.24
C ALA A 46 10.58 -0.66 -4.25
N ALA A 47 11.33 -0.34 -3.20
CA ALA A 47 11.94 0.98 -2.99
C ALA A 47 12.77 1.48 -4.18
N ASP A 48 13.54 0.60 -4.83
CA ASP A 48 14.39 0.95 -5.98
C ASP A 48 13.60 1.47 -7.20
N TRP A 49 12.31 1.15 -7.26
CA TRP A 49 11.43 1.52 -8.38
C TRP A 49 10.56 2.75 -8.08
N CYS A 50 10.60 3.26 -6.85
CA CYS A 50 9.88 4.46 -6.41
C CYS A 50 10.79 5.69 -6.35
N SER A 51 11.57 5.96 -7.40
CA SER A 51 12.65 6.95 -7.40
C SER A 51 12.22 8.37 -7.01
N VAL A 52 10.97 8.75 -7.26
CA VAL A 52 10.42 10.08 -6.92
C VAL A 52 9.71 10.07 -5.57
N ASP A 53 9.09 8.93 -5.21
CA ASP A 53 8.29 8.76 -3.99
C ASP A 53 8.94 7.75 -3.02
N GLN A 54 10.28 7.75 -2.98
CA GLN A 54 11.01 6.96 -2.01
C GLN A 54 11.05 7.70 -0.68
N GLU A 55 10.49 7.10 0.34
CA GLU A 55 10.59 7.59 1.71
C GLU A 55 11.12 6.49 2.63
N PRO A 56 12.18 6.79 3.38
CA PRO A 56 12.68 5.83 4.36
C PRO A 56 11.63 5.54 5.44
N THR A 57 11.54 4.28 5.88
CA THR A 57 10.64 3.84 6.95
C THR A 57 11.37 3.19 8.09
N TYR A 58 10.78 3.26 9.27
CA TYR A 58 11.24 2.56 10.47
C TYR A 58 10.37 1.34 10.81
N GLY A 59 9.15 1.28 10.23
CA GLY A 59 8.21 0.17 10.44
C GLY A 59 7.42 0.27 11.74
N PHE A 60 6.96 1.47 12.13
CA PHE A 60 6.04 1.65 13.24
C PHE A 60 4.94 2.66 12.90
N LEU A 61 3.83 2.56 13.62
CA LEU A 61 2.70 3.49 13.56
C LEU A 61 2.40 4.05 14.94
N LEU A 62 1.89 5.27 14.99
CA LEU A 62 1.54 6.00 16.20
C LEU A 62 0.02 6.18 16.30
N LYS A 63 -0.48 6.29 17.53
CA LYS A 63 -1.87 6.65 17.83
C LYS A 63 -1.94 7.65 18.97
N ASP A 64 -3.02 8.41 18.99
CA ASP A 64 -3.39 9.21 20.14
C ASP A 64 -3.92 8.31 21.27
N GLU A 65 -3.53 8.59 22.51
CA GLU A 65 -4.14 8.01 23.69
C GLU A 65 -4.89 9.09 24.46
N GLU A 66 -6.15 8.83 24.74
CA GLU A 66 -6.92 9.67 25.65
C GLU A 66 -6.47 9.38 27.08
N THR A 67 -5.92 10.37 27.74
CA THR A 67 -5.66 10.27 29.18
C THR A 67 -6.88 10.74 29.95
N LEU A 68 -7.37 9.90 30.85
CA LEU A 68 -8.39 10.30 31.83
C LEU A 68 -7.86 11.54 32.59
N PRO A 69 -8.73 12.53 32.88
CA PRO A 69 -8.32 13.69 33.66
C PRO A 69 -7.73 13.23 35.00
N ILE A 70 -6.48 13.62 35.25
CA ILE A 70 -5.89 13.40 36.58
C ILE A 70 -6.67 14.30 37.55
N GLN A 71 -7.24 13.70 38.61
CA GLN A 71 -7.92 14.47 39.64
C GLN A 71 -7.00 15.60 40.16
N GLY A 72 -7.34 16.87 39.88
CA GLY A 72 -6.65 18.05 40.36
C GLY A 72 -5.76 18.79 39.37
N GLY A 73 -5.71 18.43 38.08
CA GLY A 73 -4.92 19.13 37.06
C GLY A 73 -5.79 19.59 35.87
N GLU A 74 -5.74 20.87 35.54
CA GLU A 74 -6.27 21.39 34.27
C GLU A 74 -5.40 20.86 33.13
N GLY A 75 -5.94 19.89 32.38
CA GLY A 75 -5.35 19.43 31.12
C GLY A 75 -5.62 17.99 30.82
N VAL A 76 -6.50 17.72 29.86
CA VAL A 76 -6.53 16.43 29.13
C VAL A 76 -5.23 16.39 28.31
N GLY A 77 -4.18 15.79 28.87
CA GLY A 77 -2.90 15.65 28.20
C GLY A 77 -3.01 14.59 27.11
N LYS A 78 -2.98 14.99 25.84
CA LYS A 78 -2.84 14.06 24.73
C LYS A 78 -1.49 13.36 24.84
N ARG A 79 -1.51 12.05 24.81
CA ARG A 79 -0.31 11.22 24.77
C ARG A 79 -0.26 10.51 23.44
N VAL A 80 0.94 10.31 22.93
CA VAL A 80 1.17 9.52 21.73
C VAL A 80 1.78 8.21 22.13
N SER A 81 1.21 7.10 21.68
CA SER A 81 1.75 5.78 21.89
C SER A 81 1.97 5.04 20.57
N VAL A 82 2.81 4.01 20.65
CA VAL A 82 3.09 3.13 19.54
C VAL A 82 1.89 2.19 19.33
N ALA A 83 1.23 2.35 18.19
CA ALA A 83 0.06 1.56 17.80
C ALA A 83 0.44 0.24 17.11
N TYR A 84 1.63 0.22 16.48
CA TYR A 84 2.10 -0.94 15.72
C TYR A 84 3.61 -0.88 15.56
N VAL A 85 4.27 -2.04 15.59
CA VAL A 85 5.69 -2.22 15.27
C VAL A 85 5.83 -3.45 14.39
N HIS A 86 6.37 -3.28 13.19
CA HIS A 86 6.63 -4.39 12.29
C HIS A 86 7.82 -5.22 12.79
N PRO A 87 7.68 -6.57 12.96
CA PRO A 87 8.67 -7.38 13.66
C PRO A 87 10.04 -7.49 12.94
N ARG A 88 10.08 -7.27 11.63
CA ARG A 88 11.29 -7.40 10.80
C ARG A 88 11.89 -6.05 10.35
N LEU A 89 11.41 -4.92 10.89
CA LEU A 89 11.88 -3.60 10.50
C LEU A 89 12.63 -2.89 11.64
N PRO A 90 13.36 -1.79 11.34
CA PRO A 90 14.30 -1.18 12.27
C PRO A 90 13.76 -0.84 13.65
N ALA A 91 12.50 -0.42 13.76
CA ALA A 91 11.89 -0.08 15.05
C ALA A 91 11.88 -1.27 16.02
N ALA A 92 11.52 -2.47 15.56
CA ALA A 92 11.56 -3.68 16.38
C ALA A 92 13.00 -4.04 16.78
N SER A 93 13.95 -3.94 15.85
CA SER A 93 15.36 -4.22 16.11
C SER A 93 15.97 -3.24 17.13
N ALA A 94 15.48 -2.00 17.18
CA ALA A 94 15.87 -1.00 18.16
C ALA A 94 15.23 -1.21 19.54
N GLY A 95 14.25 -2.12 19.67
CA GLY A 95 13.55 -2.43 20.91
C GLY A 95 12.29 -1.62 21.14
N LEU A 96 11.76 -0.91 20.13
CA LEU A 96 10.46 -0.24 20.21
C LEU A 96 9.35 -1.30 20.31
N MET A 97 8.40 -1.08 21.21
CA MET A 97 7.31 -2.03 21.47
C MET A 97 5.93 -1.38 21.32
N LEU A 98 4.95 -2.22 21.00
CA LEU A 98 3.54 -1.84 21.04
C LEU A 98 3.17 -1.28 22.41
N GLY A 99 2.53 -0.12 22.44
CA GLY A 99 2.09 0.57 23.66
C GLY A 99 3.17 1.45 24.32
N ASP A 100 4.38 1.50 23.79
CA ASP A 100 5.39 2.45 24.29
C ASP A 100 4.88 3.87 24.13
N GLN A 101 4.97 4.65 25.21
CA GLN A 101 4.61 6.06 25.20
C GLN A 101 5.75 6.89 24.61
N LEU A 102 5.49 7.64 23.54
CA LEU A 102 6.49 8.52 22.95
C LEU A 102 6.60 9.81 23.77
N ILE A 103 7.82 10.13 24.21
CA ILE A 103 8.14 11.30 25.06
C ILE A 103 8.81 12.39 24.24
N SER A 104 9.85 12.03 23.47
CA SER A 104 10.54 12.95 22.59
C SER A 104 11.03 12.30 21.31
N VAL A 105 11.24 13.11 20.27
CA VAL A 105 11.83 12.75 18.98
C VAL A 105 13.02 13.68 18.73
N ASN A 106 14.23 13.15 18.65
CA ASN A 106 15.47 13.92 18.56
C ASN A 106 15.48 15.08 19.57
N GLU A 107 15.32 14.74 20.87
CA GLU A 107 15.28 15.67 22.00
C GLU A 107 14.07 16.64 22.01
N ARG A 108 13.26 16.66 20.96
CA ARG A 108 12.06 17.48 20.89
C ARG A 108 10.89 16.79 21.58
N THR A 109 10.42 17.35 22.67
CA THR A 109 9.26 16.83 23.41
C THR A 109 8.00 16.79 22.54
N VAL A 110 7.29 15.66 22.58
CA VAL A 110 6.04 15.44 21.82
C VAL A 110 4.81 15.30 22.72
N THR A 111 4.94 15.55 24.01
CA THR A 111 3.81 15.56 24.96
C THR A 111 2.81 16.66 24.59
N GLY A 112 1.55 16.33 24.50
CA GLY A 112 0.48 17.27 24.13
C GLY A 112 0.30 17.48 22.61
N ILE A 113 1.14 16.85 21.78
CA ILE A 113 1.07 16.87 20.31
C ILE A 113 0.27 15.64 19.85
N ARG A 114 -0.45 15.73 18.75
CA ARG A 114 -1.20 14.60 18.19
C ARG A 114 -0.28 13.62 17.44
N ALA A 115 -0.65 12.35 17.40
CA ALA A 115 0.11 11.30 16.72
C ALA A 115 0.37 11.62 15.24
N GLU A 116 -0.59 12.23 14.55
CA GLU A 116 -0.43 12.67 13.16
C GLU A 116 0.69 13.72 13.03
N GLU A 117 0.73 14.72 13.90
CA GLU A 117 1.75 15.78 13.89
C GLU A 117 3.14 15.22 14.22
N VAL A 118 3.20 14.25 15.16
CA VAL A 118 4.45 13.55 15.50
C VAL A 118 4.92 12.70 14.32
N SER A 119 4.01 12.00 13.64
CA SER A 119 4.34 11.23 12.43
C SER A 119 4.89 12.14 11.32
N LEU A 120 4.31 13.32 11.12
CA LEU A 120 4.84 14.32 10.18
C LEU A 120 6.22 14.86 10.62
N LEU A 121 6.47 15.02 11.93
CA LEU A 121 7.78 15.41 12.46
C LEU A 121 8.82 14.33 12.14
N VAL A 122 8.53 13.07 12.45
CA VAL A 122 9.39 11.92 12.14
C VAL A 122 9.70 11.89 10.64
N ARG A 123 8.68 12.00 9.80
CA ARG A 123 8.82 12.04 8.35
C ARG A 123 9.75 13.16 7.88
N ARG A 124 9.59 14.39 8.37
CA ARG A 124 10.45 15.52 8.01
C ARG A 124 11.92 15.27 8.38
N MET A 125 12.18 14.69 9.55
CA MET A 125 13.53 14.33 9.97
C MET A 125 14.14 13.25 9.09
N THR A 126 13.34 12.27 8.71
CA THR A 126 13.75 11.18 7.84
C THR A 126 14.11 11.67 6.42
N VAL A 127 13.27 12.51 5.83
CA VAL A 127 13.53 13.14 4.51
C VAL A 127 14.77 14.03 4.55
N ALA A 128 14.98 14.76 5.66
CA ALA A 128 16.20 15.55 5.88
C ALA A 128 17.45 14.70 6.16
N ARG A 129 17.34 13.36 6.14
CA ARG A 129 18.41 12.40 6.43
C ARG A 129 19.07 12.60 7.80
N ILE A 130 18.30 13.06 8.77
CA ILE A 130 18.74 13.14 10.17
C ILE A 130 18.69 11.73 10.74
N GLN A 131 19.86 11.10 10.89
CA GLN A 131 20.01 9.71 11.32
C GLN A 131 21.12 9.58 12.38
N PRO A 132 20.93 8.71 13.38
CA PRO A 132 19.72 7.93 13.65
C PRO A 132 18.54 8.80 14.09
N LEU A 133 17.31 8.35 13.89
CA LEU A 133 16.16 8.90 14.57
C LEU A 133 16.22 8.46 16.02
N GLN A 134 16.33 9.42 16.94
CA GLN A 134 16.35 9.14 18.38
C GLN A 134 14.95 9.29 18.95
N LEU A 135 14.43 8.23 19.56
CA LEU A 135 13.15 8.25 20.28
C LEU A 135 13.39 8.06 21.76
N GLU A 136 12.88 8.97 22.60
CA GLU A 136 12.72 8.72 24.02
C GLU A 136 11.32 8.16 24.26
N VAL A 137 11.24 6.97 24.83
CA VAL A 137 9.99 6.27 25.09
C VAL A 137 9.86 5.90 26.56
N GLY A 138 8.61 5.94 27.05
CA GLY A 138 8.22 5.36 28.32
C GLY A 138 7.85 3.89 28.13
N HIS A 139 8.59 2.98 28.74
CA HIS A 139 8.40 1.55 28.66
C HIS A 139 8.33 0.94 30.07
N ARG A 140 7.24 0.24 30.41
CA ARG A 140 7.06 -0.53 31.67
C ARG A 140 7.52 0.22 32.95
N GLY A 141 7.26 1.53 33.02
CA GLY A 141 7.60 2.36 34.18
C GLY A 141 9.02 2.95 34.18
N GLY A 142 9.80 2.70 33.13
CA GLY A 142 11.11 3.32 32.88
C GLY A 142 11.11 4.19 31.63
N ARG A 143 12.18 4.96 31.44
CA ARG A 143 12.45 5.68 30.20
C ARG A 143 13.61 5.03 29.46
N GLN A 144 13.50 4.96 28.15
CA GLN A 144 14.53 4.40 27.29
C GLN A 144 14.74 5.32 26.08
N ILE A 145 15.99 5.44 25.65
CA ILE A 145 16.37 6.13 24.41
C ILE A 145 16.70 5.06 23.37
N LEU A 146 15.98 5.11 22.25
CA LEU A 146 16.15 4.20 21.13
C LEU A 146 16.72 4.97 19.93
N ASN A 147 17.68 4.36 19.24
CA ASN A 147 18.24 4.91 18.00
C ASN A 147 17.80 4.02 16.82
N LEU A 148 17.08 4.62 15.89
CA LEU A 148 16.50 3.93 14.74
C LEU A 148 17.16 4.38 13.44
N TRP A 149 17.55 3.42 12.61
CA TRP A 149 18.07 3.65 11.27
C TRP A 149 17.01 3.27 10.25
N ALA A 150 16.58 4.22 9.41
CA ALA A 150 15.54 3.97 8.43
C ALA A 150 16.03 3.07 7.29
N VAL A 151 15.13 2.29 6.71
CA VAL A 151 15.31 1.57 5.44
C VAL A 151 14.50 2.25 4.35
N ALA A 152 15.00 2.23 3.11
CA ALA A 152 14.28 2.77 1.97
C ALA A 152 12.96 2.02 1.73
N ALA A 153 11.89 2.73 1.41
CA ALA A 153 10.60 2.17 1.06
C ALA A 153 9.86 3.09 0.08
N CYS A 154 8.89 2.56 -0.66
CA CYS A 154 7.94 3.39 -1.40
C CYS A 154 7.00 4.11 -0.44
N GLN A 155 6.69 5.38 -0.75
CA GLN A 155 5.82 6.24 0.07
C GLN A 155 4.35 6.06 -0.31
N PHE A 156 3.82 4.86 -0.25
CA PHE A 156 2.39 4.65 -0.44
C PHE A 156 1.71 4.42 0.90
N SER A 157 0.62 5.14 1.14
CA SER A 157 -0.22 4.93 2.33
C SER A 157 -1.03 3.66 2.17
N VAL A 158 -0.94 2.75 3.13
CA VAL A 158 -1.66 1.47 3.13
C VAL A 158 -3.00 1.64 3.83
N GLN A 159 -4.09 1.20 3.20
CA GLN A 159 -5.45 1.43 3.67
C GLN A 159 -6.28 0.14 3.64
N LEU A 160 -7.07 -0.06 4.69
CA LEU A 160 -8.15 -1.04 4.72
C LEU A 160 -9.47 -0.31 4.42
N LEU A 161 -10.20 -0.81 3.43
CA LEU A 161 -11.42 -0.18 2.93
C LEU A 161 -12.64 -1.03 3.29
N GLU A 162 -13.67 -0.41 3.88
CA GLU A 162 -14.90 -1.13 4.21
C GLU A 162 -15.69 -1.43 2.93
N SER A 163 -15.73 -2.70 2.54
CA SER A 163 -16.52 -3.21 1.43
C SER A 163 -16.57 -4.73 1.45
N ASN A 164 -17.69 -5.31 1.05
CA ASN A 164 -17.83 -6.75 0.85
C ASN A 164 -17.25 -7.23 -0.50
N GLN A 165 -16.93 -6.33 -1.41
CA GLN A 165 -16.29 -6.67 -2.67
C GLN A 165 -14.88 -7.22 -2.44
N ILE A 166 -14.42 -8.11 -3.31
CA ILE A 166 -13.03 -8.60 -3.31
C ILE A 166 -12.25 -7.68 -4.25
N ASN A 167 -11.56 -6.68 -3.68
CA ASN A 167 -10.85 -5.69 -4.49
C ASN A 167 -9.55 -5.20 -3.86
N GLY A 168 -8.59 -4.82 -4.71
CA GLY A 168 -7.43 -4.00 -4.43
C GLY A 168 -7.56 -2.64 -5.12
N ILE A 169 -6.86 -1.63 -4.65
CA ILE A 169 -6.94 -0.26 -5.16
C ILE A 169 -5.58 0.40 -5.12
N ALA A 170 -5.23 1.09 -6.22
CA ALA A 170 -4.07 1.96 -6.32
C ALA A 170 -4.48 3.28 -7.01
N ASP A 171 -4.11 4.42 -6.43
CA ASP A 171 -4.46 5.75 -6.95
C ASP A 171 -3.25 6.66 -7.17
N GLY A 172 -2.04 6.08 -7.14
CA GLY A 172 -0.77 6.78 -7.24
C GLY A 172 -0.18 7.19 -5.88
N ARG A 173 -0.95 7.21 -4.79
CA ARG A 173 -0.50 7.59 -3.44
C ARG A 173 -0.88 6.59 -2.38
N HIS A 174 -1.96 5.87 -2.60
CA HIS A 174 -2.51 4.89 -1.67
C HIS A 174 -2.49 3.51 -2.32
N VAL A 175 -2.35 2.51 -1.48
CA VAL A 175 -2.53 1.11 -1.81
C VAL A 175 -3.53 0.56 -0.81
N GLY A 176 -4.62 0.01 -1.28
CA GLY A 176 -5.68 -0.46 -0.41
C GLY A 176 -6.20 -1.83 -0.78
N VAL A 177 -6.76 -2.52 0.21
CA VAL A 177 -7.57 -3.71 0.01
C VAL A 177 -8.86 -3.59 0.80
N THR A 178 -9.90 -4.24 0.31
CA THR A 178 -11.20 -4.25 0.97
C THR A 178 -11.26 -5.29 2.09
N THR A 179 -12.18 -5.11 3.04
CA THR A 179 -12.49 -6.13 4.06
C THR A 179 -12.99 -7.43 3.42
N GLY A 180 -13.66 -7.36 2.27
CA GLY A 180 -14.02 -8.51 1.46
C GLY A 180 -12.80 -9.27 0.95
N ALA A 181 -11.79 -8.56 0.44
CA ALA A 181 -10.52 -9.15 0.01
C ALA A 181 -9.78 -9.79 1.18
N MET A 182 -9.71 -9.12 2.35
CA MET A 182 -9.08 -9.66 3.56
C MET A 182 -9.72 -10.96 4.04
N ARG A 183 -11.03 -11.12 3.84
CA ARG A 183 -11.75 -12.36 4.14
C ARG A 183 -11.54 -13.44 3.09
N PHE A 184 -11.31 -13.06 1.84
CA PHE A 184 -11.14 -13.98 0.72
C PHE A 184 -9.77 -14.64 0.69
N VAL A 185 -8.70 -13.89 0.98
CA VAL A 185 -7.32 -14.40 0.96
C VAL A 185 -7.09 -15.43 2.07
N ARG A 186 -6.42 -16.54 1.72
CA ARG A 186 -6.21 -17.69 2.61
C ARG A 186 -4.84 -17.69 3.29
N SER A 187 -3.88 -16.93 2.75
CA SER A 187 -2.53 -16.81 3.29
C SER A 187 -2.03 -15.37 3.17
N ASP A 188 -0.89 -15.09 3.83
CA ASP A 188 -0.21 -13.81 3.67
C ASP A 188 0.43 -13.68 2.29
N ASP A 189 0.78 -14.79 1.64
CA ASP A 189 1.28 -14.76 0.27
C ASP A 189 0.21 -14.30 -0.73
N GLU A 190 -1.04 -14.71 -0.55
CA GLU A 190 -2.15 -14.24 -1.38
C GLU A 190 -2.47 -12.77 -1.13
N LEU A 191 -2.40 -12.31 0.13
CA LEU A 191 -2.52 -10.89 0.45
C LEU A 191 -1.35 -10.09 -0.12
N ALA A 192 -0.14 -10.64 -0.02
CA ALA A 192 1.06 -10.05 -0.60
C ALA A 192 0.94 -9.90 -2.12
N TRP A 193 0.34 -10.87 -2.81
CA TRP A 193 0.06 -10.77 -4.23
C TRP A 193 -0.86 -9.59 -4.57
N MET A 194 -2.00 -9.47 -3.90
CA MET A 194 -2.92 -8.36 -4.13
C MET A 194 -2.24 -7.01 -3.91
N LEU A 195 -1.53 -6.87 -2.79
CA LEU A 195 -0.83 -5.61 -2.46
C LEU A 195 0.32 -5.32 -3.42
N ALA A 196 1.12 -6.33 -3.80
CA ALA A 196 2.23 -6.17 -4.73
C ALA A 196 1.74 -5.73 -6.13
N HIS A 197 0.60 -6.24 -6.58
CA HIS A 197 -0.05 -5.82 -7.81
C HIS A 197 -0.46 -4.34 -7.77
N GLU A 198 -1.09 -3.89 -6.68
CA GLU A 198 -1.47 -2.48 -6.51
C GLU A 198 -0.24 -1.56 -6.35
N ILE A 199 0.78 -2.01 -5.61
CA ILE A 199 2.06 -1.28 -5.54
C ILE A 199 2.67 -1.14 -6.92
N ALA A 200 2.62 -2.20 -7.75
CA ALA A 200 3.14 -2.17 -9.11
C ALA A 200 2.38 -1.16 -10.00
N HIS A 201 1.06 -1.04 -9.87
CA HIS A 201 0.30 0.01 -10.55
C HIS A 201 0.81 1.41 -10.19
N ASN A 202 1.01 1.69 -8.91
CA ASN A 202 1.55 2.98 -8.47
C ASN A 202 2.99 3.22 -9.00
N VAL A 203 3.88 2.23 -8.85
CA VAL A 203 5.25 2.30 -9.39
C VAL A 203 5.26 2.58 -10.89
N LEU A 204 4.46 1.86 -11.65
CA LEU A 204 4.39 2.01 -13.11
C LEU A 204 3.77 3.35 -13.53
N SER A 205 2.80 3.88 -12.78
CA SER A 205 2.19 5.19 -13.07
C SER A 205 3.18 6.33 -12.86
N HIS A 206 4.02 6.26 -11.84
CA HIS A 206 5.02 7.28 -11.51
C HIS A 206 6.23 7.25 -12.44
N SER A 207 6.68 6.08 -12.87
CA SER A 207 7.81 5.94 -13.78
C SER A 207 7.53 6.46 -15.21
N GLN A 208 6.25 6.58 -15.57
CA GLN A 208 5.79 6.96 -16.93
C GLN A 208 5.11 8.34 -16.98
N ASP A 209 5.11 9.10 -15.90
CA ASP A 209 4.19 10.25 -15.72
C ASP A 209 4.30 11.30 -16.84
N ALA A 210 5.49 11.61 -17.37
CA ALA A 210 5.65 12.54 -18.47
C ALA A 210 5.31 11.92 -19.85
N GLN A 211 5.69 10.68 -20.09
CA GLN A 211 5.45 9.99 -21.37
C GLN A 211 4.04 9.43 -21.48
N LEU A 212 3.49 8.86 -20.37
CA LEU A 212 2.13 8.34 -20.35
C LEU A 212 1.10 9.47 -20.48
N ARG A 213 1.31 10.62 -19.81
CA ARG A 213 0.44 11.81 -20.00
C ARG A 213 0.56 12.35 -21.42
N ALA A 214 1.76 12.41 -22.00
CA ALA A 214 1.92 12.80 -23.39
C ALA A 214 1.24 11.82 -24.35
N MET A 215 1.36 10.52 -24.10
CA MET A 215 0.73 9.47 -24.90
C MET A 215 -0.80 9.44 -24.69
N LEU A 216 -1.29 9.63 -23.47
CA LEU A 216 -2.73 9.73 -23.17
C LEU A 216 -3.34 10.99 -23.78
N ASN A 217 -2.64 12.13 -23.72
CA ASN A 217 -3.08 13.39 -24.34
C ASN A 217 -3.03 13.31 -25.86
N ALA A 218 -2.02 12.67 -26.45
CA ALA A 218 -1.95 12.40 -27.89
C ALA A 218 -3.05 11.44 -28.34
N PHE A 219 -3.36 10.43 -27.55
CA PHE A 219 -4.44 9.47 -27.81
C PHE A 219 -5.83 10.12 -27.66
N LEU A 220 -6.06 10.90 -26.60
CA LEU A 220 -7.32 11.66 -26.42
C LEU A 220 -7.50 12.71 -27.52
N GLY A 221 -6.42 13.35 -27.98
CA GLY A 221 -6.45 14.28 -29.11
C GLY A 221 -6.74 13.59 -30.45
N ALA A 222 -6.28 12.35 -30.66
CA ALA A 222 -6.52 11.58 -31.86
C ALA A 222 -7.88 10.87 -31.90
N THR A 223 -8.47 10.55 -30.72
CA THR A 223 -9.69 9.74 -30.60
C THR A 223 -10.98 10.56 -30.47
N MET A 224 -10.89 11.87 -30.31
CA MET A 224 -12.10 12.71 -30.43
C MET A 224 -12.68 12.73 -31.86
N GLY A 225 -12.05 12.00 -32.81
CA GLY A 225 -12.54 11.78 -34.18
C GLY A 225 -12.79 10.31 -34.59
N ALA A 226 -12.52 9.32 -33.73
CA ALA A 226 -12.68 7.92 -34.10
C ALA A 226 -13.27 7.09 -32.94
N SER A 227 -14.52 6.72 -33.07
CA SER A 227 -15.19 5.70 -32.27
C SER A 227 -14.52 4.34 -32.45
N SER A 228 -13.62 3.90 -31.57
CA SER A 228 -13.26 2.49 -31.47
C SER A 228 -13.24 2.04 -30.02
N GLU A 229 -14.34 1.41 -29.61
CA GLU A 229 -14.51 0.71 -28.31
C GLU A 229 -13.52 -0.46 -28.13
N THR A 230 -12.72 -0.79 -29.15
CA THR A 230 -11.81 -1.94 -29.15
C THR A 230 -10.40 -1.64 -28.61
N SER A 231 -9.96 -0.39 -28.53
CA SER A 231 -8.59 -0.02 -28.10
C SER A 231 -8.44 0.07 -26.57
N VAL A 232 -9.48 0.48 -25.85
CA VAL A 232 -9.45 0.63 -24.40
C VAL A 232 -9.23 -0.70 -23.66
N PRO A 233 -9.91 -1.83 -24.01
CA PRO A 233 -9.66 -3.13 -23.40
C PRO A 233 -8.23 -3.64 -23.62
N PHE A 234 -7.62 -3.42 -24.77
CA PHE A 234 -6.26 -3.86 -25.08
C PHE A 234 -5.20 -3.10 -24.28
N GLN A 235 -5.33 -1.79 -24.14
CA GLN A 235 -4.42 -0.97 -23.33
C GLN A 235 -4.54 -1.29 -21.83
N ARG A 236 -5.75 -1.57 -21.31
CA ARG A 236 -5.94 -2.06 -19.95
C ARG A 236 -5.25 -3.40 -19.72
N ARG A 237 -5.36 -4.34 -20.65
CA ARG A 237 -4.70 -5.64 -20.57
C ARG A 237 -3.18 -5.49 -20.51
N SER A 238 -2.60 -4.59 -21.31
CA SER A 238 -1.16 -4.31 -21.25
C SER A 238 -0.72 -3.77 -19.89
N LEU A 239 -1.46 -2.86 -19.27
CA LEU A 239 -1.16 -2.32 -17.94
C LEU A 239 -1.27 -3.39 -16.85
N GLU A 240 -2.30 -4.22 -16.90
CA GLU A 240 -2.51 -5.32 -15.96
C GLU A 240 -1.38 -6.36 -16.03
N THR A 241 -0.99 -6.77 -17.23
CA THR A 241 0.11 -7.73 -17.42
C THR A 241 1.44 -7.17 -16.91
N ARG A 242 1.68 -5.86 -17.07
CA ARG A 242 2.87 -5.21 -16.52
C ARG A 242 2.82 -5.11 -15.00
N ALA A 243 1.67 -4.81 -14.42
CA ALA A 243 1.47 -4.82 -12.98
C ALA A 243 1.66 -6.23 -12.39
N ASP A 244 1.17 -7.26 -13.06
CA ASP A 244 1.43 -8.66 -12.68
C ASP A 244 2.93 -8.99 -12.69
N TYR A 245 3.64 -8.58 -13.74
CA TYR A 245 5.08 -8.81 -13.88
C TYR A 245 5.87 -8.14 -12.75
N VAL A 246 5.71 -6.83 -12.58
CA VAL A 246 6.40 -6.07 -11.54
C VAL A 246 5.97 -6.52 -10.14
N GLY A 247 4.68 -6.76 -9.92
CA GLY A 247 4.14 -7.26 -8.66
C GLY A 247 4.73 -8.61 -8.23
N ALA A 248 4.92 -9.54 -9.18
CA ALA A 248 5.58 -10.82 -8.90
C ALA A 248 7.04 -10.63 -8.44
N TYR A 249 7.78 -9.70 -9.03
CA TYR A 249 9.13 -9.36 -8.59
C TYR A 249 9.15 -8.69 -7.21
N ILE A 250 8.23 -7.76 -6.93
CA ILE A 250 8.09 -7.14 -5.60
C ILE A 250 7.86 -8.24 -4.55
N MET A 251 6.92 -9.14 -4.82
CA MET A 251 6.57 -10.26 -3.93
C MET A 251 7.76 -11.18 -3.68
N ALA A 252 8.48 -11.59 -4.75
CA ALA A 252 9.65 -12.45 -4.67
C ALA A 252 10.80 -11.80 -3.86
N ARG A 253 11.06 -10.50 -4.04
CA ARG A 253 12.06 -9.72 -3.29
C ARG A 253 11.70 -9.58 -1.81
N ALA A 254 10.42 -9.44 -1.50
CA ALA A 254 9.93 -9.38 -0.13
C ALA A 254 9.96 -10.74 0.58
N GLY A 255 10.26 -11.84 -0.14
CA GLY A 255 10.39 -13.19 0.40
C GLY A 255 9.08 -13.96 0.50
N TYR A 256 8.02 -13.53 -0.18
CA TYR A 256 6.75 -14.26 -0.26
C TYR A 256 6.78 -15.36 -1.32
N ASP A 257 5.91 -16.36 -1.15
CA ASP A 257 5.77 -17.47 -2.13
C ASP A 257 4.93 -17.06 -3.33
N ILE A 258 5.61 -16.81 -4.46
CA ILE A 258 4.96 -16.43 -5.71
C ILE A 258 4.08 -17.54 -6.31
N GLN A 259 4.20 -18.80 -5.86
CA GLN A 259 3.34 -19.90 -6.34
C GLN A 259 1.90 -19.76 -5.82
N ALA A 260 1.69 -19.04 -4.70
CA ALA A 260 0.36 -18.79 -4.14
C ALA A 260 -0.57 -18.06 -5.12
N ILE A 261 -0.01 -17.28 -6.06
CA ILE A 261 -0.74 -16.51 -7.08
C ILE A 261 -1.61 -17.41 -7.96
N LYS A 262 -1.11 -18.58 -8.34
CA LYS A 262 -1.87 -19.54 -9.18
C LYS A 262 -3.14 -20.02 -8.49
N GLN A 263 -3.05 -20.31 -7.18
CA GLN A 263 -4.20 -20.78 -6.41
C GLN A 263 -5.20 -19.65 -6.19
N PHE A 264 -4.71 -18.45 -5.92
CA PHE A 264 -5.53 -17.25 -5.80
C PHE A 264 -6.36 -17.03 -7.08
N TRP A 265 -5.74 -17.00 -8.26
CA TRP A 265 -6.45 -16.79 -9.53
C TRP A 265 -7.44 -17.89 -9.87
N ARG A 266 -7.10 -19.17 -9.63
CA ARG A 266 -8.06 -20.27 -9.83
C ARG A 266 -9.33 -20.09 -9.00
N ARG A 267 -9.20 -19.60 -7.77
CA ARG A 267 -10.37 -19.32 -6.94
C ARG A 267 -11.14 -18.10 -7.42
N MET A 268 -10.45 -17.04 -7.84
CA MET A 268 -11.10 -15.87 -8.45
C MET A 268 -11.93 -16.26 -9.68
N GLU A 269 -11.39 -17.12 -10.54
CA GLU A 269 -12.09 -17.59 -11.72
C GLU A 269 -13.30 -18.48 -11.38
N SER A 270 -13.16 -19.36 -10.37
CA SER A 270 -14.28 -20.20 -9.93
C SER A 270 -15.44 -19.39 -9.35
N LEU A 271 -15.18 -18.26 -8.72
CA LEU A 271 -16.23 -17.33 -8.26
C LEU A 271 -16.98 -16.69 -9.42
N ARG A 272 -16.29 -16.35 -10.51
CA ARG A 272 -16.89 -15.73 -11.70
C ARG A 272 -17.82 -16.65 -12.46
N SER A 273 -17.63 -17.97 -12.33
CA SER A 273 -18.42 -18.99 -13.02
C SER A 273 -19.64 -19.46 -12.22
N GLY A 274 -19.80 -19.03 -10.96
CA GLY A 274 -20.87 -19.46 -10.05
C GLY A 274 -22.11 -18.58 -10.10
N GLU A 275 -23.30 -19.15 -9.82
CA GLU A 275 -24.58 -18.42 -9.78
C GLU A 275 -24.69 -17.41 -8.60
N ASN A 276 -23.85 -17.52 -7.58
CA ASN A 276 -23.79 -16.64 -6.41
C ASN A 276 -22.44 -15.91 -6.35
N THR A 277 -22.10 -15.17 -7.41
CA THR A 277 -20.87 -14.36 -7.40
C THR A 277 -20.97 -13.22 -6.38
N PRO A 278 -20.01 -13.10 -5.43
CA PRO A 278 -19.83 -11.86 -4.72
C PRO A 278 -19.67 -10.74 -5.73
N GLU A 279 -20.16 -9.55 -5.41
CA GLU A 279 -19.96 -8.38 -6.25
C GLU A 279 -18.46 -8.15 -6.42
N MET A 280 -17.92 -8.61 -7.56
CA MET A 280 -16.49 -8.47 -7.88
C MET A 280 -16.34 -7.20 -8.69
N ASP A 281 -15.42 -6.34 -8.26
CA ASP A 281 -15.02 -5.23 -9.11
C ASP A 281 -14.26 -5.78 -10.33
N VAL A 282 -14.70 -5.36 -11.51
CA VAL A 282 -14.18 -5.84 -12.81
C VAL A 282 -12.96 -5.01 -13.26
N THR A 283 -12.38 -4.21 -12.36
CA THR A 283 -11.23 -3.33 -12.69
C THR A 283 -10.00 -4.12 -13.10
N HIS A 284 -9.81 -5.33 -12.53
CA HIS A 284 -8.64 -6.20 -12.77
C HIS A 284 -9.05 -7.59 -13.26
N PRO A 285 -9.60 -7.75 -14.47
CA PRO A 285 -10.08 -9.03 -14.96
C PRO A 285 -8.93 -10.02 -15.14
N THR A 286 -9.08 -11.22 -14.58
CA THR A 286 -8.19 -12.35 -14.87
C THR A 286 -8.47 -12.86 -16.27
N THR A 287 -7.44 -13.03 -17.10
CA THR A 287 -7.55 -13.56 -18.45
C THR A 287 -6.56 -14.70 -18.67
N ALA A 288 -6.83 -15.58 -19.65
CA ALA A 288 -5.89 -16.64 -20.03
C ALA A 288 -4.51 -16.06 -20.41
N ASP A 289 -4.49 -14.90 -21.06
CA ASP A 289 -3.25 -14.23 -21.46
C ASP A 289 -2.42 -13.78 -20.25
N ARG A 290 -3.07 -13.26 -19.18
CA ARG A 290 -2.39 -12.91 -17.93
C ARG A 290 -1.79 -14.14 -17.26
N LEU A 291 -2.54 -15.25 -17.22
CA LEU A 291 -2.05 -16.51 -16.66
C LEU A 291 -0.83 -17.04 -17.44
N ALA A 292 -0.87 -17.01 -18.77
CA ALA A 292 0.25 -17.45 -19.61
C ALA A 292 1.50 -16.55 -19.41
N ALA A 293 1.33 -15.23 -19.40
CA ALA A 293 2.41 -14.28 -19.12
C ALA A 293 3.01 -14.49 -17.72
N PHE A 294 2.17 -14.77 -16.73
CA PHE A 294 2.61 -15.03 -15.37
C PHE A 294 3.46 -16.30 -15.23
N GLU A 295 3.13 -17.38 -15.97
CA GLU A 295 3.95 -18.61 -15.98
C GLU A 295 5.37 -18.33 -16.52
N ILE A 296 5.50 -17.46 -17.52
CA ILE A 296 6.80 -17.02 -18.03
C ILE A 296 7.56 -16.22 -16.94
N THR A 297 6.85 -15.31 -16.28
CA THR A 297 7.43 -14.51 -15.17
C THR A 297 7.92 -15.37 -14.02
N LEU A 298 7.15 -16.39 -13.63
CA LEU A 298 7.55 -17.35 -12.59
C LEU A 298 8.86 -18.05 -12.93
N LYS A 299 8.98 -18.53 -14.16
CA LYS A 299 10.18 -19.22 -14.64
C LYS A 299 11.37 -18.26 -14.63
N GLU A 300 11.21 -17.05 -15.13
CA GLU A 300 12.24 -16.01 -15.14
C GLU A 300 12.74 -15.69 -13.71
N ILE A 301 11.82 -15.50 -12.76
CA ILE A 301 12.18 -15.23 -11.35
C ILE A 301 12.93 -16.43 -10.74
N GLN A 302 12.51 -17.66 -11.06
CA GLN A 302 13.19 -18.87 -10.57
C GLN A 302 14.61 -18.98 -11.10
N GLU A 303 14.83 -18.70 -12.39
CA GLU A 303 16.15 -18.72 -13.03
C GLU A 303 17.06 -17.62 -12.46
N LYS A 304 16.53 -16.44 -12.12
CA LYS A 304 17.28 -15.33 -11.51
C LYS A 304 17.52 -15.45 -10.00
N ARG A 305 16.90 -16.44 -9.33
CA ARG A 305 17.13 -16.68 -7.89
C ARG A 305 18.48 -17.32 -7.56
N ASP A 306 19.32 -17.61 -8.54
CA ASP A 306 20.66 -18.11 -8.29
C ASP A 306 21.51 -17.11 -7.50
N PRO A 307 22.38 -17.60 -6.57
CA PRO A 307 23.12 -16.76 -5.64
C PRO A 307 24.00 -15.75 -6.37
N GLY A 308 23.68 -14.45 -6.26
CA GLY A 308 24.48 -13.34 -6.75
C GLY A 308 23.80 -12.46 -7.80
N GLU A 309 22.67 -12.85 -8.37
CA GLU A 309 21.92 -11.99 -9.28
C GLU A 309 20.85 -11.15 -8.55
N SER A 310 20.77 -9.88 -8.92
CA SER A 310 19.71 -9.00 -8.42
C SER A 310 18.39 -9.39 -9.05
N LEU A 311 17.35 -9.65 -8.25
CA LEU A 311 15.98 -9.85 -8.73
C LEU A 311 15.42 -8.53 -9.24
N GLN A 312 15.79 -8.15 -10.48
CA GLN A 312 15.30 -6.95 -11.16
C GLN A 312 14.42 -7.36 -12.35
N PRO A 313 13.22 -6.76 -12.50
CA PRO A 313 12.43 -6.91 -13.71
C PRO A 313 13.15 -6.23 -14.88
N VAL A 314 13.01 -6.81 -16.06
CA VAL A 314 13.43 -6.17 -17.30
C VAL A 314 12.35 -5.15 -17.67
N LEU A 315 12.49 -3.93 -17.19
CA LEU A 315 11.65 -2.82 -17.65
C LEU A 315 12.22 -2.38 -18.99
N GLU A 316 11.54 -2.70 -20.08
CA GLU A 316 11.96 -2.25 -21.40
C GLU A 316 12.16 -0.73 -21.38
N SER A 317 13.40 -0.30 -21.61
CA SER A 317 13.70 1.08 -21.92
C SER A 317 13.00 1.36 -23.26
N THR A 318 11.94 2.15 -23.25
CA THR A 318 11.36 2.71 -24.48
C THR A 318 12.46 3.46 -25.22
N GLN A 319 12.96 2.84 -26.31
CA GLN A 319 13.78 3.51 -27.31
C GLN A 319 12.95 4.56 -28.06
#